data_ef6b1be9f9236babf16e9bbb1484980d
#
_entry.id   ef6b1be9f9236babf16e9bbb1484980d
#
_cell.length_a   1.000
_cell.length_b   1.000
_cell.length_c   1.000
_cell.angle_alpha   90.00
_cell.angle_beta   90.00
_cell.angle_gamma   90.00
#
_symmetry.space_group_name_H-M   'P 1'
#
loop_
_entity.id
_entity.type
_entity.pdbx_description
1 polymer ?
#
loop_
_entity_poly.entity_id
_entity_poly.type
_entity_poly.pdbx_seq_one_letter_code
_entity_poly.pdbx_strand_id
1 'polypeptide(L)'
;MKNKMLRNGVEMPEVGFGTWKAGETDGFAVLSEAIRAGYRHIDTASAYHTEEAVGRAVAASGVDRSEFFITTKAWKDQLAYDRTLAAFDASCQALGMDYLDLYLIHWPRPLAFRDTYQEVNRETWKAFEYLLEKGYVRA
;
A
#
# COMPACT_ATOMS: atom_id res chain seq x y z
N MET A 1 3.09 16.30 -12.58
CA MET A 1 3.77 16.12 -11.28
C MET A 1 5.15 15.54 -11.56
N LYS A 2 6.18 15.84 -10.76
CA LYS A 2 7.50 15.20 -10.94
C LYS A 2 7.46 13.78 -10.39
N ASN A 3 8.19 12.87 -11.03
CA ASN A 3 8.33 11.49 -10.59
C ASN A 3 9.79 11.21 -10.19
N LYS A 4 9.96 10.29 -9.26
CA LYS A 4 11.24 9.65 -8.93
C LYS A 4 11.30 8.27 -9.58
N MET A 5 12.40 7.99 -10.24
CA MET A 5 12.69 6.65 -10.72
C MET A 5 13.18 5.79 -9.56
N LEU A 6 12.47 4.70 -9.28
CA LEU A 6 12.91 3.69 -8.33
C LEU A 6 14.00 2.81 -8.96
N ARG A 7 14.73 2.08 -8.13
CA ARG A 7 15.88 1.25 -8.56
C ARG A 7 15.52 0.23 -9.66
N ASN A 8 14.29 -0.25 -9.67
CA ASN A 8 13.79 -1.23 -10.65
C ASN A 8 13.12 -0.60 -11.88
N GLY A 9 13.24 0.72 -12.07
CA GLY A 9 12.69 1.43 -13.21
C GLY A 9 11.23 1.87 -13.06
N VAL A 10 10.60 1.61 -11.91
CA VAL A 10 9.23 2.07 -11.65
C VAL A 10 9.26 3.56 -11.30
N GLU A 11 8.42 4.35 -11.95
CA GLU A 11 8.24 5.77 -11.64
C GLU A 11 7.25 5.96 -10.49
N MET A 12 7.65 6.70 -9.46
CA MET A 12 6.85 7.05 -8.30
C MET A 12 6.65 8.56 -8.24
N PRO A 13 5.43 9.10 -8.14
CA PRO A 13 5.21 10.53 -7.94
C PRO A 13 5.90 11.02 -6.65
N GLU A 14 6.62 12.15 -6.74
CA GLU A 14 7.36 12.73 -5.60
C GLU A 14 6.43 13.19 -4.47
N VAL A 15 5.19 13.52 -4.80
CA VAL A 15 4.19 14.00 -3.85
C VAL A 15 3.03 13.02 -3.82
N GLY A 16 2.70 12.53 -2.64
CA GLY A 16 1.59 11.61 -2.39
C GLY A 16 0.63 12.15 -1.33
N PHE A 17 -0.58 11.61 -1.32
CA PHE A 17 -1.60 11.88 -0.31
C PHE A 17 -1.63 10.73 0.70
N GLY A 18 -1.31 11.03 1.98
CA GLY A 18 -1.38 10.08 3.08
C GLY A 18 -2.79 9.97 3.66
N THR A 19 -3.26 8.75 3.91
CA THR A 19 -4.63 8.49 4.38
C THR A 19 -4.75 8.30 5.88
N TRP A 20 -3.67 8.44 6.63
CA TRP A 20 -3.73 8.36 8.09
C TRP A 20 -4.75 9.35 8.63
N LYS A 21 -5.73 8.85 9.40
CA LYS A 21 -6.87 9.61 9.96
C LYS A 21 -7.89 10.18 8.94
N ALA A 22 -7.72 9.97 7.65
CA ALA A 22 -8.73 10.38 6.66
C ALA A 22 -10.10 9.69 6.89
N GLY A 23 -10.11 8.52 7.54
CA GLY A 23 -11.33 7.80 7.91
C GLY A 23 -12.06 8.30 9.16
N GLU A 24 -11.48 9.25 9.92
CA GLU A 24 -12.14 9.83 11.11
C GLU A 24 -13.36 10.71 10.75
N THR A 25 -13.46 11.12 9.49
CA THR A 25 -14.61 11.83 8.92
C THR A 25 -15.22 10.99 7.79
N ASP A 26 -15.32 11.52 6.58
CA ASP A 26 -15.70 10.77 5.38
C ASP A 26 -14.46 10.52 4.51
N GLY A 27 -13.82 9.37 4.71
CA GLY A 27 -12.61 9.01 3.96
C GLY A 27 -12.82 8.97 2.45
N PHE A 28 -14.00 8.55 1.97
CA PHE A 28 -14.32 8.57 0.55
C PHE A 28 -14.38 10.00 -0.01
N ALA A 29 -15.04 10.93 0.68
CA ALA A 29 -15.13 12.31 0.23
C ALA A 29 -13.74 12.98 0.22
N VAL A 30 -12.95 12.79 1.29
CA VAL A 30 -11.58 13.34 1.39
C VAL A 30 -10.69 12.83 0.26
N LEU A 31 -10.73 11.54 -0.03
CA LEU A 31 -9.92 10.92 -1.09
C LEU A 31 -10.39 11.35 -2.48
N SER A 32 -11.70 11.47 -2.70
CA SER A 32 -12.26 11.97 -3.95
C SER A 32 -11.78 13.40 -4.24
N GLU A 33 -11.73 14.26 -3.23
CA GLU A 33 -11.19 15.61 -3.35
C GLU A 33 -9.68 15.61 -3.65
N ALA A 34 -8.91 14.75 -2.99
CA ALA A 34 -7.49 14.63 -3.26
C ALA A 34 -7.23 14.20 -4.72
N ILE A 35 -7.98 13.21 -5.22
CA ILE A 35 -7.87 12.75 -6.62
C ILE A 35 -8.28 13.86 -7.59
N ARG A 36 -9.37 14.59 -7.30
CA ARG A 36 -9.82 15.74 -8.10
C ARG A 36 -8.79 16.87 -8.12
N ALA A 37 -8.08 17.09 -7.02
CA ALA A 37 -6.98 18.04 -6.92
C ALA A 37 -5.71 17.61 -7.69
N GLY A 38 -5.69 16.39 -8.25
CA GLY A 38 -4.61 15.89 -9.09
C GLY A 38 -3.64 14.94 -8.40
N TYR A 39 -3.88 14.53 -7.15
CA TYR A 39 -3.07 13.49 -6.53
C TYR A 39 -3.24 12.15 -7.28
N ARG A 40 -2.13 11.48 -7.53
CA ARG A 40 -2.08 10.16 -8.16
C ARG A 40 -1.32 9.13 -7.33
N HIS A 41 -0.50 9.58 -6.37
CA HIS A 41 0.12 8.72 -5.37
C HIS A 41 -0.72 8.78 -4.09
N ILE A 42 -1.29 7.65 -3.70
CA ILE A 42 -2.07 7.48 -2.45
C ILE A 42 -1.30 6.52 -1.55
N ASP A 43 -0.94 7.00 -0.36
CA ASP A 43 -0.26 6.22 0.68
C ASP A 43 -1.24 5.82 1.78
N THR A 44 -1.52 4.54 1.88
CA THR A 44 -2.37 3.95 2.92
C THR A 44 -1.64 2.86 3.69
N ALA A 45 -2.32 2.16 4.58
CA ALA A 45 -1.87 0.98 5.28
C ALA A 45 -3.07 0.18 5.80
N SER A 46 -2.93 -1.13 5.94
CA SER A 46 -3.97 -2.00 6.53
C SER A 46 -4.42 -1.51 7.92
N ALA A 47 -3.47 -0.98 8.71
CA ALA A 47 -3.73 -0.44 10.06
C ALA A 47 -4.53 0.87 10.08
N TYR A 48 -4.70 1.56 8.94
CA TYR A 48 -5.43 2.84 8.90
C TYR A 48 -6.95 2.64 8.72
N HIS A 49 -7.37 1.44 8.32
CA HIS A 49 -8.77 1.12 8.00
C HIS A 49 -9.38 2.03 6.93
N THR A 50 -8.54 2.53 6.02
CA THR A 50 -8.93 3.43 4.93
C THR A 50 -8.80 2.81 3.54
N GLU A 51 -8.32 1.57 3.44
CA GLU A 51 -8.09 0.89 2.15
C GLU A 51 -9.37 0.78 1.31
N GLU A 52 -10.52 0.44 1.92
CA GLU A 52 -11.80 0.39 1.21
C GLU A 52 -12.22 1.76 0.66
N ALA A 53 -12.01 2.83 1.44
CA ALA A 53 -12.31 4.19 0.99
C ALA A 53 -11.39 4.61 -0.18
N VAL A 54 -10.11 4.21 -0.14
CA VAL A 54 -9.16 4.41 -1.27
C VAL A 54 -9.66 3.71 -2.52
N GLY A 55 -9.98 2.42 -2.42
CA GLY A 55 -10.46 1.63 -3.56
C GLY A 55 -11.71 2.22 -4.19
N ARG A 56 -12.70 2.58 -3.37
CA ARG A 56 -13.94 3.24 -3.83
C ARG A 56 -13.67 4.58 -4.50
N ALA A 57 -12.79 5.41 -3.94
CA ALA A 57 -12.48 6.73 -4.50
C ALA A 57 -11.75 6.61 -5.84
N VAL A 58 -10.80 5.68 -5.95
CA VAL A 58 -10.11 5.38 -7.23
C VAL A 58 -11.10 4.89 -8.27
N ALA A 59 -11.94 3.91 -7.94
CA ALA A 59 -12.93 3.36 -8.87
C ALA A 59 -13.96 4.41 -9.34
N ALA A 60 -14.39 5.32 -8.46
CA ALA A 60 -15.36 6.37 -8.78
C ALA A 60 -14.75 7.56 -9.52
N SER A 61 -13.42 7.67 -9.58
CA SER A 61 -12.73 8.85 -10.13
C SER A 61 -12.84 8.99 -11.65
N GLY A 62 -13.12 7.90 -12.37
CA GLY A 62 -13.06 7.86 -13.83
C GLY A 62 -11.64 7.89 -14.40
N VAL A 63 -10.61 7.87 -13.54
CA VAL A 63 -9.20 7.84 -13.94
C VAL A 63 -8.73 6.38 -13.98
N ASP A 64 -7.96 6.01 -15.01
CA ASP A 64 -7.44 4.64 -15.14
C ASP A 64 -6.57 4.25 -13.93
N ARG A 65 -6.70 2.99 -13.45
CA ARG A 65 -5.90 2.47 -12.33
C ARG A 65 -4.39 2.61 -12.57
N SER A 66 -3.95 2.50 -13.81
CA SER A 66 -2.54 2.61 -14.19
C SER A 66 -1.95 4.02 -14.01
N GLU A 67 -2.78 5.04 -13.90
CA GLU A 67 -2.36 6.41 -13.60
C GLU A 67 -2.11 6.64 -12.10
N PHE A 68 -2.56 5.72 -11.25
CA PHE A 68 -2.33 5.79 -9.81
C PHE A 68 -1.10 5.01 -9.38
N PHE A 69 -0.45 5.53 -8.36
CA PHE A 69 0.57 4.86 -7.58
C PHE A 69 0.03 4.60 -6.18
N ILE A 70 -0.34 3.36 -5.90
CA ILE A 70 -0.97 2.95 -4.64
C ILE A 70 0.05 2.25 -3.76
N THR A 71 0.29 2.84 -2.58
CA THR A 71 1.14 2.27 -1.54
C THR A 71 0.28 1.78 -0.38
N THR A 72 0.50 0.55 0.07
CA THR A 72 0.01 0.08 1.36
C THR A 72 1.10 -0.67 2.12
N LYS A 73 0.81 -1.09 3.37
CA LYS A 73 1.84 -1.57 4.28
C LYS A 73 1.32 -2.73 5.12
N ALA A 74 2.14 -3.79 5.25
CA ALA A 74 1.90 -4.87 6.19
C ALA A 74 2.08 -4.37 7.63
N TRP A 75 1.05 -4.57 8.47
CA TRP A 75 1.09 -4.17 9.86
C TRP A 75 1.94 -5.12 10.69
N LYS A 76 2.26 -4.73 11.91
CA LYS A 76 3.20 -5.41 12.81
C LYS A 76 2.86 -6.87 13.15
N ASP A 77 1.61 -7.29 13.07
CA ASP A 77 1.13 -8.65 13.29
C ASP A 77 0.97 -9.46 12.00
N GLN A 78 1.16 -8.81 10.85
CA GLN A 78 1.05 -9.38 9.52
C GLN A 78 2.41 -9.75 8.91
N LEU A 79 3.47 -9.75 9.70
CA LEU A 79 4.82 -10.06 9.26
C LEU A 79 5.09 -11.58 9.30
N ALA A 80 6.11 -12.03 8.60
CA ALA A 80 6.51 -13.38 8.20
C ALA A 80 5.78 -13.87 6.95
N TYR A 81 6.35 -14.85 6.23
CA TYR A 81 5.99 -15.21 4.86
C TYR A 81 4.49 -15.40 4.63
N ASP A 82 3.87 -16.39 5.25
CA ASP A 82 2.46 -16.72 5.02
C ASP A 82 1.51 -15.61 5.49
N ARG A 83 1.82 -14.98 6.62
CA ARG A 83 1.00 -13.86 7.13
C ARG A 83 1.06 -12.66 6.22
N THR A 84 2.23 -12.38 5.65
CA THR A 84 2.41 -11.26 4.72
C THR A 84 1.66 -11.49 3.41
N LEU A 85 1.64 -12.71 2.88
CA LEU A 85 0.84 -13.05 1.71
C LEU A 85 -0.66 -12.91 1.99
N ALA A 86 -1.14 -13.44 3.11
CA ALA A 86 -2.54 -13.30 3.50
C ALA A 86 -2.95 -11.83 3.73
N ALA A 87 -2.06 -11.02 4.31
CA ALA A 87 -2.29 -9.59 4.50
C ALA A 87 -2.31 -8.83 3.16
N PHE A 88 -1.46 -9.20 2.21
CA PHE A 88 -1.48 -8.66 0.86
C PHE A 88 -2.83 -8.93 0.17
N ASP A 89 -3.31 -10.18 0.20
CA ASP A 89 -4.59 -10.57 -0.38
C ASP A 89 -5.75 -9.78 0.25
N ALA A 90 -5.75 -9.65 1.57
CA ALA A 90 -6.75 -8.86 2.30
C ALA A 90 -6.73 -7.37 1.91
N SER A 91 -5.53 -6.79 1.76
CA SER A 91 -5.37 -5.39 1.32
C SER A 91 -5.86 -5.20 -0.12
N CYS A 92 -5.50 -6.10 -1.04
CA CYS A 92 -5.99 -6.07 -2.42
C CYS A 92 -7.52 -6.18 -2.48
N GLN A 93 -8.12 -7.06 -1.67
CA GLN A 93 -9.57 -7.20 -1.57
C GLN A 93 -10.23 -5.93 -1.06
N ALA A 94 -9.70 -5.33 0.02
CA ALA A 94 -10.22 -4.07 0.57
C ALA A 94 -10.11 -2.91 -0.42
N LEU A 95 -8.99 -2.83 -1.15
CA LEU A 95 -8.75 -1.83 -2.18
C LEU A 95 -9.55 -2.09 -3.47
N GLY A 96 -10.05 -3.32 -3.69
CA GLY A 96 -10.66 -3.72 -4.96
C GLY A 96 -9.68 -3.68 -6.12
N MET A 97 -8.43 -4.09 -5.90
CA MET A 97 -7.33 -4.00 -6.87
C MET A 97 -6.60 -5.33 -6.99
N ASP A 98 -6.09 -5.63 -8.18
CA ASP A 98 -5.36 -6.87 -8.47
C ASP A 98 -3.85 -6.74 -8.23
N TYR A 99 -3.34 -5.52 -8.11
CA TYR A 99 -1.93 -5.23 -7.87
C TYR A 99 -1.73 -3.95 -7.06
N LEU A 100 -0.56 -3.84 -6.43
CA LEU A 100 -0.08 -2.65 -5.74
C LEU A 100 1.14 -2.06 -6.46
N ASP A 101 1.33 -0.76 -6.34
CA ASP A 101 2.53 -0.11 -6.88
C ASP A 101 3.70 -0.22 -5.89
N LEU A 102 3.44 -0.13 -4.58
CA LEU A 102 4.44 -0.28 -3.55
C LEU A 102 3.84 -0.98 -2.31
N TYR A 103 4.56 -1.99 -1.79
CA TYR A 103 4.19 -2.68 -0.57
C TYR A 103 5.34 -2.62 0.45
N LEU A 104 5.04 -2.18 1.68
CA LEU A 104 6.05 -1.87 2.68
C LEU A 104 5.85 -2.65 3.98
N ILE A 105 6.94 -2.91 4.71
CA ILE A 105 6.89 -3.25 6.13
C ILE A 105 6.60 -1.95 6.90
N HIS A 106 5.46 -1.90 7.61
CA HIS A 106 5.06 -0.68 8.32
C HIS A 106 5.94 -0.41 9.55
N TRP A 107 6.21 -1.47 10.33
CA TRP A 107 7.06 -1.42 11.52
C TRP A 107 8.05 -2.59 11.51
N PRO A 108 9.34 -2.35 11.21
CA PRO A 108 10.31 -3.43 11.01
C PRO A 108 10.75 -4.12 12.31
N ARG A 109 10.51 -3.49 13.47
CA ARG A 109 10.86 -4.04 14.79
C ARG A 109 9.72 -3.84 15.79
N PRO A 110 8.56 -4.46 15.61
CA PRO A 110 7.45 -4.36 16.55
C PRO A 110 7.78 -5.05 17.87
N LEU A 111 7.11 -4.64 18.94
CA LEU A 111 7.38 -5.15 20.29
C LEU A 111 7.21 -6.68 20.37
N ALA A 112 6.20 -7.23 19.71
CA ALA A 112 5.94 -8.68 19.69
C ALA A 112 7.08 -9.52 19.08
N PHE A 113 7.91 -8.93 18.21
CA PHE A 113 9.03 -9.60 17.55
C PHE A 113 10.37 -8.92 17.86
N ARG A 114 10.47 -8.23 19.00
CA ARG A 114 11.65 -7.42 19.35
C ARG A 114 12.97 -8.20 19.24
N ASP A 115 12.97 -9.46 19.65
CA ASP A 115 14.17 -10.29 19.72
C ASP A 115 14.36 -11.16 18.47
N THR A 116 13.34 -11.34 17.66
CA THR A 116 13.34 -12.16 16.43
C THR A 116 13.09 -11.36 15.16
N TYR A 117 13.03 -10.02 15.23
CA TYR A 117 12.64 -9.16 14.12
C TYR A 117 13.46 -9.36 12.85
N GLN A 118 14.74 -9.69 12.98
CA GLN A 118 15.61 -9.90 11.81
C GLN A 118 15.20 -11.13 11.01
N GLU A 119 14.82 -12.21 11.69
CA GLU A 119 14.30 -13.42 11.06
C GLU A 119 12.92 -13.18 10.46
N VAL A 120 12.02 -12.59 11.24
CA VAL A 120 10.65 -12.24 10.79
C VAL A 120 10.70 -11.32 9.57
N ASN A 121 11.57 -10.30 9.57
CA ASN A 121 11.72 -9.42 8.41
C ASN A 121 12.28 -10.14 7.18
N ARG A 122 13.19 -11.09 7.35
CA ARG A 122 13.70 -11.93 6.24
C ARG A 122 12.57 -12.75 5.61
N GLU A 123 11.74 -13.38 6.42
CA GLU A 123 10.60 -14.14 5.93
C GLU A 123 9.55 -13.23 5.25
N THR A 124 9.29 -12.05 5.82
CA THR A 124 8.45 -11.03 5.19
C THR A 124 9.02 -10.58 3.84
N TRP A 125 10.34 -10.39 3.77
CA TRP A 125 11.00 -9.98 2.54
C TRP A 125 10.91 -11.03 1.43
N LYS A 126 11.02 -12.32 1.77
CA LYS A 126 10.78 -13.42 0.82
C LYS A 126 9.37 -13.39 0.23
N ALA A 127 8.36 -13.03 1.05
CA ALA A 127 7.00 -12.84 0.56
C ALA A 127 6.94 -11.65 -0.42
N PHE A 128 7.62 -10.54 -0.13
CA PHE A 128 7.69 -9.39 -1.02
C PHE A 128 8.39 -9.73 -2.35
N GLU A 129 9.49 -10.48 -2.31
CA GLU A 129 10.19 -10.95 -3.51
C GLU A 129 9.28 -11.84 -4.37
N TYR A 130 8.53 -12.75 -3.75
CA TYR A 130 7.53 -13.57 -4.43
C TYR A 130 6.44 -12.72 -5.09
N LEU A 131 5.86 -11.74 -4.37
CA LEU A 131 4.83 -10.85 -4.90
C LEU A 131 5.35 -10.00 -6.06
N LEU A 132 6.59 -9.53 -5.97
CA LEU A 132 7.26 -8.79 -7.05
C LEU A 132 7.50 -9.67 -8.28
N GLU A 133 8.01 -10.88 -8.10
CA GLU A 133 8.25 -11.85 -9.18
C GLU A 133 6.96 -12.20 -9.93
N LYS A 134 5.85 -12.35 -9.21
CA LYS A 134 4.53 -12.62 -9.78
C LYS A 134 3.86 -11.41 -10.43
N GLY A 135 4.42 -10.20 -10.24
CA GLY A 135 3.85 -8.97 -10.75
C GLY A 135 2.66 -8.43 -9.94
N TYR A 136 2.40 -8.98 -8.75
CA TYR A 136 1.36 -8.48 -7.85
C TYR A 136 1.77 -7.18 -7.14
N VAL A 137 3.07 -6.92 -7.06
CA VAL A 137 3.62 -5.66 -6.58
C VAL A 137 4.62 -5.15 -7.59
N ARG A 138 4.64 -3.84 -7.85
CA ARG A 138 5.57 -3.24 -8.82
C ARG A 138 6.91 -2.85 -8.20
N ALA A 139 6.92 -2.48 -6.88
CA ALA A 139 8.11 -2.09 -6.12
C ALA A 139 7.94 -2.35 -4.63
#